data_9bc4af666a24231ed05e65dc8002e33b
#
_entry.id   9bc4af666a24231ed05e65dc8002e33b
#
_cell.length_a   1.000
_cell.length_b   1.000
_cell.length_c   1.000
_cell.angle_alpha   90.00
_cell.angle_beta   90.00
_cell.angle_gamma   90.00
#
_symmetry.space_group_name_H-M   'P 1'
#
loop_
_entity.id
_entity.type
_entity.pdbx_description
1 polymer ?
#
loop_
_entity_poly.entity_id
_entity_poly.type
_entity_poly.pdbx_seq_one_letter_code
_entity_poly.pdbx_strand_id
1 'polypeptide(L)'
;MALTEVKRFQSNQPLPMTSIAQHPQRNTLRMKLRENLLLKDMQPEQWEALEPLLAVGDYRKGDRLARQGDEEMVQFFILEGMVKRVVSNPEGHEMILRFAAETEMDTSFAAWRLRTPIPYSIVAVTGV
;
A
#
# COMPACT_ATOMS: atom_id res chain seq x y z
N MET A 1 8.09 -1.10 -5.52
CA MET A 1 7.70 -1.96 -4.40
C MET A 1 6.82 -1.22 -3.44
N ALA A 2 5.79 -1.86 -2.99
CA ALA A 2 4.94 -1.37 -1.93
C ALA A 2 4.85 -2.41 -0.82
N LEU A 3 4.81 -1.94 0.42
CA LEU A 3 4.61 -2.77 1.58
C LEU A 3 3.17 -2.63 2.03
N THR A 4 2.48 -3.75 2.19
CA THR A 4 1.08 -3.79 2.56
C THR A 4 0.92 -4.42 3.92
N GLU A 5 0.21 -3.75 4.82
CA GLU A 5 -0.32 -4.41 5.99
C GLU A 5 -1.49 -5.28 5.56
N VAL A 6 -1.33 -6.59 5.64
CA VAL A 6 -2.38 -7.51 5.26
C VAL A 6 -3.34 -7.69 6.42
N LYS A 7 -4.49 -7.05 6.34
CA LYS A 7 -5.64 -7.42 7.16
C LYS A 7 -6.40 -8.47 6.39
N ARG A 8 -6.31 -9.69 6.85
CA ARG A 8 -6.84 -10.84 6.15
C ARG A 8 -8.34 -10.97 6.29
N PHE A 9 -9.06 -10.29 5.45
CA PHE A 9 -10.48 -10.56 5.35
C PHE A 9 -10.85 -11.36 4.11
N GLN A 10 -9.96 -11.45 3.13
CA GLN A 10 -10.21 -12.22 1.92
C GLN A 10 -8.92 -12.67 1.27
N SER A 11 -9.02 -13.83 0.64
CA SER A 11 -7.92 -14.51 -0.02
C SER A 11 -7.71 -14.11 -1.48
N ASN A 12 -8.48 -13.18 -2.01
CA ASN A 12 -8.45 -12.85 -3.43
C ASN A 12 -7.46 -11.74 -3.73
N GLN A 13 -6.20 -11.95 -3.39
CA GLN A 13 -5.15 -11.05 -3.84
C GLN A 13 -4.59 -11.56 -5.16
N PRO A 14 -4.70 -10.77 -6.25
CA PRO A 14 -4.29 -11.21 -7.58
C PRO A 14 -2.77 -11.27 -7.78
N LEU A 15 -1.97 -10.79 -6.82
CA LEU A 15 -0.52 -10.75 -6.94
C LEU A 15 0.14 -11.52 -5.79
N PRO A 16 1.20 -12.29 -6.10
CA PRO A 16 1.95 -12.95 -5.04
C PRO A 16 2.61 -11.92 -4.14
N MET A 17 2.39 -12.06 -2.84
CA MET A 17 3.01 -11.22 -1.84
C MET A 17 3.95 -12.07 -1.00
N THR A 18 5.08 -11.49 -0.67
CA THR A 18 6.15 -12.15 0.08
C THR A 18 6.35 -11.45 1.41
N SER A 19 6.60 -12.20 2.48
CA SER A 19 7.00 -11.59 3.74
C SER A 19 8.37 -10.91 3.59
N ILE A 20 8.64 -9.90 4.40
CA ILE A 20 9.94 -9.22 4.38
C ILE A 20 11.06 -10.22 4.68
N ALA A 21 10.88 -11.06 5.69
CA ALA A 21 11.91 -12.01 6.12
C ALA A 21 12.32 -12.99 5.02
N GLN A 22 11.41 -13.33 4.11
CA GLN A 22 11.67 -14.25 3.01
C GLN A 22 12.08 -13.56 1.72
N HIS A 23 12.06 -12.23 1.68
CA HIS A 23 12.40 -11.50 0.48
C HIS A 23 13.92 -11.46 0.26
N PRO A 24 14.41 -11.65 -0.99
CA PRO A 24 15.85 -11.61 -1.27
C PRO A 24 16.51 -10.29 -0.90
N GLN A 25 15.77 -9.19 -0.98
CA GLN A 25 16.26 -7.84 -0.67
C GLN A 25 15.82 -7.34 0.70
N ARG A 26 15.57 -8.24 1.63
CA ARG A 26 15.01 -7.90 2.95
C ARG A 26 15.73 -6.78 3.69
N ASN A 27 17.06 -6.76 3.63
CA ASN A 27 17.83 -5.73 4.34
C ASN A 27 17.61 -4.35 3.74
N THR A 28 17.62 -4.25 2.41
CA THR A 28 17.32 -3.00 1.70
C THR A 28 15.89 -2.54 1.97
N LEU A 29 14.94 -3.46 1.97
CA LEU A 29 13.54 -3.14 2.25
C LEU A 29 13.34 -2.65 3.67
N ARG A 30 14.00 -3.27 4.64
CA ARG A 30 13.98 -2.82 6.04
C ARG A 30 14.53 -1.42 6.20
N MET A 31 15.62 -1.10 5.51
CA MET A 31 16.20 0.25 5.52
C MET A 31 15.21 1.27 4.95
N LYS A 32 14.63 0.98 3.79
CA LYS A 32 13.66 1.86 3.15
C LYS A 32 12.41 2.07 4.01
N LEU A 33 11.92 1.01 4.62
CA LEU A 33 10.75 1.09 5.50
C LEU A 33 11.01 2.01 6.70
N ARG A 34 12.20 1.98 7.27
CA ARG A 34 12.59 2.85 8.38
C ARG A 34 12.66 4.32 8.02
N GLU A 35 12.78 4.65 6.75
CA GLU A 35 12.73 6.02 6.26
C GLU A 35 11.31 6.56 6.10
N ASN A 36 10.30 5.71 6.24
CA ASN A 36 8.91 6.13 6.13
C ASN A 36 8.56 7.16 7.20
N LEU A 37 7.92 8.25 6.77
CA LEU A 37 7.64 9.40 7.64
C LEU A 37 6.77 9.07 8.84
N LEU A 38 5.92 8.04 8.74
CA LEU A 38 5.07 7.61 9.85
C LEU A 38 5.76 6.63 10.77
N LEU A 39 6.78 5.92 10.29
CA LEU A 39 7.38 4.79 11.01
C LEU A 39 8.78 5.08 11.54
N LYS A 40 9.40 6.17 11.13
CA LYS A 40 10.82 6.46 11.41
C LYS A 40 11.16 6.53 12.90
N ASP A 41 10.20 6.88 13.74
CA ASP A 41 10.41 7.04 15.19
C ASP A 41 9.99 5.80 16.00
N MET A 42 9.69 4.69 15.34
CA MET A 42 9.32 3.45 16.03
C MET A 42 10.49 2.84 16.76
N GLN A 43 10.21 2.31 17.95
CA GLN A 43 11.19 1.61 18.76
C GLN A 43 11.41 0.17 18.24
N PRO A 44 12.54 -0.48 18.58
CA PRO A 44 12.83 -1.85 18.12
C PRO A 44 11.70 -2.86 18.40
N GLU A 45 11.05 -2.76 19.55
CA GLU A 45 9.94 -3.65 19.91
C GLU A 45 8.73 -3.46 19.01
N GLN A 46 8.49 -2.22 18.58
CA GLN A 46 7.39 -1.90 17.67
C GLN A 46 7.68 -2.43 16.27
N TRP A 47 8.95 -2.37 15.81
CA TRP A 47 9.35 -2.95 14.54
C TRP A 47 9.18 -4.46 14.52
N GLU A 48 9.55 -5.13 15.61
CA GLU A 48 9.38 -6.58 15.74
C GLU A 48 7.91 -6.99 15.70
N ALA A 49 7.03 -6.17 16.25
CA ALA A 49 5.59 -6.42 16.23
C ALA A 49 4.96 -6.16 14.86
N LEU A 50 5.45 -5.15 14.14
CA LEU A 50 4.88 -4.74 12.86
C LEU A 50 5.31 -5.65 11.70
N GLU A 51 6.60 -5.99 11.62
CA GLU A 51 7.16 -6.68 10.45
C GLU A 51 6.40 -7.95 10.05
N PRO A 52 5.99 -8.84 10.98
CA PRO A 52 5.24 -10.04 10.61
C PRO A 52 3.86 -9.76 9.99
N LEU A 53 3.34 -8.55 10.17
CA LEU A 53 2.05 -8.14 9.63
C LEU A 53 2.15 -7.59 8.21
N LEU A 54 3.37 -7.41 7.70
CA LEU A 54 3.62 -6.78 6.42
C LEU A 54 3.89 -7.81 5.34
N ALA A 55 3.47 -7.47 4.12
CA ALA A 55 3.82 -8.23 2.92
C ALA A 55 4.31 -7.28 1.84
N VAL A 56 5.27 -7.74 1.05
CA VAL A 56 5.87 -6.96 -0.04
C VAL A 56 5.20 -7.32 -1.35
N GLY A 57 4.74 -6.32 -2.08
CA GLY A 57 4.20 -6.47 -3.41
C GLY A 57 4.97 -5.61 -4.42
N ASP A 58 5.11 -6.13 -5.63
CA ASP A 58 5.65 -5.40 -6.77
C ASP A 58 4.53 -5.09 -7.75
N TYR A 59 4.48 -3.84 -8.18
CA TYR A 59 3.43 -3.36 -9.08
C TYR A 59 4.06 -2.69 -10.28
N ARG A 60 3.42 -2.84 -11.42
CA ARG A 60 3.82 -2.20 -12.68
C ARG A 60 3.05 -0.91 -12.87
N LYS A 61 3.60 -0.01 -13.68
CA LYS A 61 2.89 1.19 -14.09
C LYS A 61 1.48 0.84 -14.59
N GLY A 62 0.48 1.51 -14.05
CA GLY A 62 -0.93 1.30 -14.39
C GLY A 62 -1.65 0.27 -13.54
N ASP A 63 -0.94 -0.55 -12.77
CA ASP A 63 -1.58 -1.51 -11.87
C ASP A 63 -2.38 -0.79 -10.78
N ARG A 64 -3.48 -1.39 -10.39
CA ARG A 64 -4.30 -0.90 -9.28
C ARG A 64 -3.94 -1.64 -8.01
N LEU A 65 -3.36 -0.93 -7.06
CA LEU A 65 -3.07 -1.46 -5.73
C LEU A 65 -4.35 -1.61 -4.90
N ALA A 66 -5.28 -0.70 -5.11
CA ALA A 66 -6.63 -0.75 -4.54
C ALA A 66 -7.61 -0.25 -5.58
N ARG A 67 -8.83 -0.78 -5.57
CA ARG A 67 -9.87 -0.44 -6.54
C ARG A 67 -11.00 0.31 -5.86
N GLN A 68 -11.48 1.36 -6.51
CA GLN A 68 -12.69 2.05 -6.09
C GLN A 68 -13.83 1.03 -5.95
N GLY A 69 -14.53 1.07 -4.84
CA GLY A 69 -15.59 0.13 -4.53
C GLY A 69 -15.18 -1.05 -3.66
N ASP A 70 -13.89 -1.28 -3.44
CA ASP A 70 -13.41 -2.33 -2.55
C ASP A 70 -13.86 -2.07 -1.11
N GLU A 71 -14.13 -3.14 -0.37
CA GLU A 71 -14.57 -3.04 1.03
C GLU A 71 -13.46 -3.33 2.03
N GLU A 72 -12.30 -3.79 1.56
CA GLU A 72 -11.17 -4.10 2.41
C GLU A 72 -10.34 -2.88 2.73
N MET A 73 -9.85 -2.82 3.96
CA MET A 73 -8.87 -1.82 4.33
C MET A 73 -7.50 -2.19 3.79
N VAL A 74 -6.83 -1.22 3.20
CA VAL A 74 -5.47 -1.38 2.68
C VAL A 74 -4.60 -0.25 3.20
N GLN A 75 -3.37 -0.59 3.61
CA GLN A 75 -2.34 0.40 3.91
C GLN A 75 -1.09 0.05 3.12
N PHE A 76 -0.59 1.00 2.38
CA PHE A 76 0.62 0.84 1.57
C PHE A 76 1.71 1.79 2.04
N PHE A 77 2.83 1.23 2.45
CA PHE A 77 4.06 1.98 2.67
C PHE A 77 4.87 1.91 1.37
N ILE A 78 5.08 3.06 0.74
CA ILE A 78 5.71 3.11 -0.57
C ILE A 78 7.23 3.06 -0.39
N LEU A 79 7.85 1.99 -0.87
CA LEU A 79 9.29 1.78 -0.78
C LEU A 79 10.02 2.28 -2.02
N GLU A 80 9.41 2.15 -3.18
CA GLU A 80 9.93 2.65 -4.46
C GLU A 80 8.77 3.13 -5.33
N GLY A 81 8.99 4.16 -6.10
CA GLY A 81 8.05 4.64 -7.09
C GLY A 81 7.02 5.60 -6.55
N MET A 82 5.94 5.74 -7.28
CA MET A 82 4.87 6.68 -7.00
C MET A 82 3.52 6.06 -7.34
N VAL A 83 2.55 6.34 -6.49
CA VAL A 83 1.14 6.00 -6.73
C VAL A 83 0.31 7.27 -6.80
N LYS A 84 -0.85 7.17 -7.42
CA LYS A 84 -1.86 8.23 -7.43
C LYS A 84 -3.18 7.69 -6.92
N ARG A 85 -3.94 8.53 -6.26
CA ARG A 85 -5.30 8.25 -5.83
C ARG A 85 -6.25 8.89 -6.83
N VAL A 86 -7.13 8.09 -7.45
CA VAL A 86 -8.04 8.56 -8.50
C VAL A 86 -9.48 8.20 -8.17
N VAL A 87 -10.39 9.10 -8.53
CA VAL A 87 -11.84 8.86 -8.49
C VAL A 87 -12.32 8.76 -9.92
N SER A 88 -13.08 7.71 -10.21
CA SER A 88 -13.72 7.52 -11.51
C SER A 88 -15.22 7.75 -11.40
N ASN A 89 -15.80 8.45 -12.38
CA ASN A 89 -17.25 8.56 -12.50
C ASN A 89 -17.82 7.45 -13.40
N PRO A 90 -19.14 7.26 -13.47
CA PRO A 90 -19.74 6.21 -14.32
C PRO A 90 -19.44 6.35 -15.80
N GLU A 91 -19.04 7.54 -16.26
CA GLU A 91 -18.69 7.83 -17.66
C GLU A 91 -17.23 7.51 -17.99
N GLY A 92 -16.46 7.03 -17.00
CA GLY A 92 -15.08 6.65 -17.19
C GLY A 92 -14.07 7.79 -17.04
N HIS A 93 -14.52 8.99 -16.69
CA HIS A 93 -13.62 10.11 -16.41
C HIS A 93 -12.96 9.93 -15.05
N GLU A 94 -11.67 10.22 -14.97
CA GLU A 94 -10.89 10.10 -13.76
C GLU A 94 -10.40 11.47 -13.27
N MET A 95 -10.41 11.66 -11.95
CA MET A 95 -9.84 12.82 -11.30
C MET A 95 -8.79 12.37 -10.31
N ILE A 96 -7.59 12.96 -10.39
CA ILE A 96 -6.50 12.67 -9.46
C ILE A 96 -6.71 13.49 -8.19
N LEU A 97 -6.72 12.81 -7.05
CA LEU A 97 -6.88 13.46 -5.74
C LEU A 97 -5.54 13.78 -5.09
N ARG A 98 -4.56 12.89 -5.22
CA ARG A 98 -3.23 13.07 -4.65
C ARG A 98 -2.24 12.09 -5.25
N PHE A 99 -0.95 12.36 -5.02
CA PHE A 99 0.15 11.43 -5.26
C PHE A 99 0.78 11.04 -3.93
N ALA A 100 1.34 9.84 -3.87
CA ALA A 100 2.18 9.38 -2.77
C ALA A 100 3.41 8.70 -3.36
N ALA A 101 4.57 8.98 -2.79
CA ALA A 101 5.86 8.48 -3.28
C ALA A 101 6.64 7.79 -2.16
N GLU A 102 7.89 7.45 -2.42
CA GLU A 102 8.79 6.84 -1.43
C GLU A 102 8.77 7.63 -0.13
N THR A 103 8.85 6.92 0.99
CA THR A 103 8.74 7.42 2.36
C THR A 103 7.33 7.82 2.81
N GLU A 104 6.36 7.77 1.91
CA GLU A 104 4.97 8.10 2.22
C GLU A 104 4.11 6.83 2.32
N MET A 105 2.90 7.01 2.82
CA MET A 105 1.89 5.96 2.91
C MET A 105 0.61 6.41 2.21
N ASP A 106 -0.10 5.46 1.61
CA ASP A 106 -1.48 5.64 1.19
C ASP A 106 -2.38 4.55 1.78
N THR A 107 -3.65 4.87 2.04
CA THR A 107 -4.53 4.00 2.80
C THR A 107 -6.00 4.21 2.46
N SER A 108 -6.80 3.18 2.69
CA SER A 108 -8.27 3.24 2.67
C SER A 108 -8.89 3.18 4.08
N PHE A 109 -8.10 3.41 5.11
CA PHE A 109 -8.55 3.27 6.51
C PHE A 109 -9.81 4.08 6.85
N ALA A 110 -9.92 5.30 6.34
CA ALA A 110 -11.09 6.14 6.63
C ALA A 110 -12.39 5.51 6.09
N ALA A 111 -12.36 4.97 4.88
CA ALA A 111 -13.51 4.29 4.30
C ALA A 111 -13.88 3.03 5.11
N TRP A 112 -12.88 2.24 5.48
CA TRP A 112 -13.10 1.05 6.31
C TRP A 112 -13.74 1.41 7.65
N ARG A 113 -13.24 2.45 8.31
CA ARG A 113 -13.78 2.92 9.59
C ARG A 113 -15.25 3.34 9.47
N LEU A 114 -15.63 3.95 8.36
CA LEU A 114 -16.99 4.34 8.08
C LEU A 114 -17.87 3.20 7.54
N ARG A 115 -17.27 2.03 7.33
CA ARG A 115 -17.94 0.86 6.73
C ARG A 115 -18.52 1.16 5.35
N THR A 116 -17.79 1.94 4.58
CA THR A 116 -18.15 2.29 3.21
C THR A 116 -17.13 1.70 2.25
N PRO A 117 -17.53 1.41 1.00
CA PRO A 117 -16.56 1.03 -0.02
C PRO A 117 -15.54 2.14 -0.24
N ILE A 118 -14.35 1.77 -0.71
CA ILE A 118 -13.29 2.74 -1.00
C ILE A 118 -13.78 3.69 -2.10
N PRO A 119 -13.79 5.02 -1.85
CA PRO A 119 -14.30 5.97 -2.83
C PRO A 119 -13.30 6.34 -3.94
N TYR A 120 -12.14 5.69 -3.99
CA TYR A 120 -11.09 5.95 -4.97
C TYR A 120 -10.30 4.69 -5.27
N SER A 121 -9.53 4.73 -6.35
CA SER A 121 -8.51 3.71 -6.64
C SER A 121 -7.13 4.24 -6.33
N ILE A 122 -6.20 3.35 -6.00
CA ILE A 122 -4.78 3.65 -5.85
C ILE A 122 -4.07 2.97 -7.02
N VAL A 123 -3.41 3.76 -7.86
CA VAL A 123 -2.85 3.30 -9.14
C VAL A 123 -1.37 3.60 -9.19
N ALA A 124 -0.56 2.65 -9.63
CA ALA A 124 0.86 2.84 -9.84
C ALA A 124 1.12 3.80 -11.00
N VAL A 125 1.81 4.90 -10.73
CA VAL A 125 2.24 5.88 -11.75
C VAL A 125 3.54 5.41 -12.40
N THR A 126 4.40 4.78 -11.59
CA THR A 126 5.65 4.15 -12.02
C THR A 126 5.64 2.69 -11.55
N GLY A 127 6.73 1.95 -11.76
CA GLY A 127 6.94 0.69 -11.04
C GLY A 127 6.98 0.98 -9.53
N VAL A 128 6.25 0.22 -8.76
CA VAL A 128 6.11 0.43 -7.32
C VAL A 128 6.47 -0.84 -6.56
#